data_f239d5e681ca6d34ebc9e003c4d41326
#
_entry.id   f239d5e681ca6d34ebc9e003c4d41326
#
_cell.length_a   1.000
_cell.length_b   1.000
_cell.length_c   1.000
_cell.angle_alpha   90.00
_cell.angle_beta   90.00
_cell.angle_gamma   90.00
#
_symmetry.space_group_name_H-M   'P 1'
#
loop_
_entity.id
_entity.type
_entity.pdbx_description
1 polymer ?
#
loop_
_entity_poly.entity_id
_entity_poly.type
_entity_poly.pdbx_seq_one_letter_code
_entity_poly.pdbx_strand_id
1 'polypeptide(L)'
;MSTPIHTFQRMLRVTIGTLMIGTLLHAEDPKPTQPIKASVNITEVLNIAGKQRMLSQRIAKDYLYIGKKIAVDKATRQMKESLEAFQKAQKYLDEVITDPEIKNLIAFVNMSRQELETTAKKPFNLDNAQLVLDLSESMLEGSQYIVDSLKELVKLRDSAIVTTSGKQRMLAQRIAKYYIAYQSGIKDKNTVDQMRATVKEFDDNNKKLIKFPKNTSEITAGLKKIDSLWKIVYKFYLNIEKGGLPFIVFTSTDDITKKMDHITQLYIKANL
;
A
#
# COMPACT_ATOMS: atom_id res chain seq x y z
N MET A 1 -9.91 24.44 8.74
CA MET A 1 -9.33 23.29 9.46
C MET A 1 -8.23 22.74 8.58
N SER A 2 -6.97 23.02 8.92
CA SER A 2 -5.79 22.61 8.14
C SER A 2 -5.48 21.15 8.41
N THR A 3 -5.28 20.40 7.33
CA THR A 3 -5.00 18.96 7.32
C THR A 3 -3.70 18.60 8.06
N PRO A 4 -3.61 17.47 8.76
CA PRO A 4 -2.45 17.05 9.56
C PRO A 4 -1.14 16.86 8.76
N ILE A 5 -1.21 16.85 7.44
CA ILE A 5 -0.05 16.65 6.52
C ILE A 5 0.99 17.78 6.66
N HIS A 6 0.57 19.03 6.89
CA HIS A 6 1.50 20.16 7.06
C HIS A 6 2.25 20.17 8.40
N THR A 7 1.72 19.49 9.42
CA THR A 7 2.35 19.43 10.74
C THR A 7 3.53 18.46 10.77
N PHE A 8 3.46 17.37 10.01
CA PHE A 8 4.53 16.38 9.95
C PHE A 8 5.78 16.90 9.21
N GLN A 9 5.60 17.63 8.13
CA GLN A 9 6.73 18.27 7.42
C GLN A 9 7.41 19.39 8.22
N ARG A 10 6.69 20.02 9.18
CA ARG A 10 7.29 21.06 10.05
C ARG A 10 8.08 20.47 11.22
N MET A 11 7.73 19.31 11.74
CA MET A 11 8.47 18.69 12.85
C MET A 11 9.84 18.13 12.43
N LEU A 12 10.02 17.79 11.15
CA LEU A 12 11.30 17.25 10.66
C LEU A 12 12.36 18.34 10.33
N ARG A 13 12.01 19.63 10.41
CA ARG A 13 12.92 20.73 10.03
C ARG A 13 13.45 21.59 11.19
N VAL A 14 13.17 21.28 12.44
CA VAL A 14 13.56 22.11 13.58
C VAL A 14 14.38 21.34 14.59
N THR A 15 15.56 20.85 14.23
CA THR A 15 16.64 20.59 15.19
C THR A 15 17.99 20.39 14.46
N ILE A 16 18.52 21.44 13.87
CA ILE A 16 19.99 21.54 13.70
C ILE A 16 20.37 23.00 13.92
N GLY A 17 20.91 23.26 15.08
CA GLY A 17 21.55 24.52 15.36
C GLY A 17 21.85 24.69 16.84
N THR A 18 22.97 24.14 17.33
CA THR A 18 23.78 24.85 18.35
C THR A 18 25.18 24.19 18.42
N LEU A 19 26.14 24.97 18.06
CA LEU A 19 27.55 25.03 18.36
C LEU A 19 28.09 24.09 19.45
N MET A 20 29.16 23.34 19.12
CA MET A 20 30.26 23.08 20.04
C MET A 20 31.59 23.08 19.31
N ILE A 21 32.46 24.00 19.70
CA ILE A 21 33.86 24.10 19.37
C ILE A 21 34.63 23.13 20.28
N GLY A 22 35.52 22.35 19.73
CA GLY A 22 36.57 21.76 20.53
C GLY A 22 36.96 20.31 20.20
N THR A 23 38.22 20.21 19.78
CA THR A 23 39.08 19.03 19.67
C THR A 23 39.00 18.19 18.40
N LEU A 24 40.01 18.42 17.52
CA LEU A 24 40.43 17.55 16.43
C LEU A 24 40.87 16.20 17.01
N LEU A 25 39.92 15.29 17.12
CA LEU A 25 40.16 13.86 17.01
C LEU A 25 39.82 13.50 15.56
N HIS A 26 40.78 12.93 14.84
CA HIS A 26 40.52 12.29 13.57
C HIS A 26 39.53 11.16 13.81
N ALA A 27 38.24 11.49 13.76
CA ALA A 27 37.23 10.49 13.58
C ALA A 27 37.35 10.05 12.11
N GLU A 28 37.73 8.80 11.89
CA GLU A 28 37.54 8.17 10.58
C GLU A 28 36.10 8.45 10.14
N ASP A 29 35.94 9.05 8.95
CA ASP A 29 34.59 9.22 8.36
C ASP A 29 33.86 7.88 8.43
N PRO A 30 32.67 7.81 9.03
CA PRO A 30 31.94 6.57 9.07
C PRO A 30 31.76 6.09 7.63
N LYS A 31 32.34 4.94 7.29
CA LYS A 31 32.08 4.30 6.00
C LYS A 31 30.59 4.34 5.73
N PRO A 32 30.15 4.81 4.54
CA PRO A 32 28.72 4.86 4.24
C PRO A 32 28.13 3.47 4.48
N THR A 33 27.34 3.34 5.53
CA THR A 33 26.64 2.11 5.85
C THR A 33 25.70 1.82 4.69
N GLN A 34 25.84 0.67 4.05
CA GLN A 34 24.90 0.28 3.00
C GLN A 34 23.51 0.26 3.61
N PRO A 35 22.48 0.87 2.96
CA PRO A 35 21.13 1.01 3.54
C PRO A 35 20.42 -0.31 3.78
N ILE A 36 20.94 -1.39 3.18
CA ILE A 36 20.48 -2.79 3.34
C ILE A 36 21.68 -3.72 3.48
N LYS A 37 21.49 -4.88 4.08
CA LYS A 37 22.53 -5.92 4.18
C LYS A 37 22.99 -6.36 2.79
N ALA A 38 24.28 -6.46 2.58
CA ALA A 38 24.92 -6.74 1.28
C ALA A 38 24.49 -8.08 0.62
N SER A 39 24.02 -9.04 1.41
CA SER A 39 23.58 -10.37 0.93
C SER A 39 22.14 -10.43 0.43
N VAL A 40 21.40 -9.30 0.43
CA VAL A 40 19.96 -9.27 0.19
C VAL A 40 19.63 -8.71 -1.19
N ASN A 41 18.68 -9.35 -1.89
CA ASN A 41 18.20 -8.86 -3.18
C ASN A 41 17.29 -7.65 -2.99
N ILE A 42 17.74 -6.48 -3.44
CA ILE A 42 17.00 -5.22 -3.32
C ILE A 42 15.63 -5.26 -4.01
N THR A 43 15.50 -5.95 -5.14
CA THR A 43 14.21 -6.07 -5.85
C THR A 43 13.20 -6.82 -5.00
N GLU A 44 13.62 -7.84 -4.25
CA GLU A 44 12.78 -8.56 -3.30
C GLU A 44 12.36 -7.65 -2.14
N VAL A 45 13.31 -6.90 -1.56
CA VAL A 45 13.01 -5.94 -0.47
C VAL A 45 11.97 -4.93 -0.91
N LEU A 46 12.14 -4.33 -2.10
CA LEU A 46 11.19 -3.37 -2.68
C LEU A 46 9.82 -4.00 -2.95
N ASN A 47 9.76 -5.24 -3.43
CA ASN A 47 8.50 -5.94 -3.65
C ASN A 47 7.77 -6.23 -2.33
N ILE A 48 8.50 -6.64 -1.27
CA ILE A 48 7.95 -6.88 0.06
C ILE A 48 7.43 -5.57 0.67
N ALA A 49 8.23 -4.50 0.66
CA ALA A 49 7.81 -3.18 1.11
C ALA A 49 6.60 -2.67 0.32
N GLY A 50 6.64 -2.83 -1.02
CA GLY A 50 5.52 -2.47 -1.88
C GLY A 50 4.24 -3.26 -1.61
N LYS A 51 4.34 -4.52 -1.20
CA LYS A 51 3.20 -5.38 -0.86
C LYS A 51 2.49 -4.93 0.42
N GLN A 52 3.20 -4.32 1.37
CA GLN A 52 2.60 -3.77 2.58
C GLN A 52 1.53 -2.70 2.26
N ARG A 53 1.72 -1.90 1.22
CA ARG A 53 0.71 -0.93 0.75
C ARG A 53 -0.63 -1.62 0.40
N MET A 54 -0.58 -2.77 -0.27
CA MET A 54 -1.78 -3.54 -0.60
C MET A 54 -2.39 -4.17 0.63
N LEU A 55 -1.56 -4.74 1.53
CA LEU A 55 -2.03 -5.40 2.74
C LEU A 55 -2.75 -4.42 3.68
N SER A 56 -2.26 -3.18 3.84
CA SER A 56 -2.92 -2.16 4.65
C SER A 56 -4.35 -1.88 4.19
N GLN A 57 -4.54 -1.75 2.87
CA GLN A 57 -5.86 -1.50 2.28
C GLN A 57 -6.78 -2.71 2.39
N ARG A 58 -6.25 -3.92 2.24
CA ARG A 58 -7.02 -5.16 2.34
C ARG A 58 -7.50 -5.44 3.76
N ILE A 59 -6.66 -5.21 4.76
CA ILE A 59 -7.06 -5.36 6.16
C ILE A 59 -8.27 -4.47 6.50
N ALA A 60 -8.21 -3.18 6.14
CA ALA A 60 -9.31 -2.26 6.38
C ALA A 60 -10.56 -2.62 5.57
N LYS A 61 -10.40 -3.00 4.30
CA LYS A 61 -11.50 -3.53 3.48
C LYS A 61 -12.20 -4.69 4.20
N ASP A 62 -11.43 -5.69 4.61
CA ASP A 62 -11.99 -6.91 5.22
C ASP A 62 -12.71 -6.62 6.54
N TYR A 63 -12.16 -5.73 7.38
CA TYR A 63 -12.83 -5.26 8.60
C TYR A 63 -14.21 -4.67 8.31
N LEU A 64 -14.30 -3.79 7.31
CA LEU A 64 -15.56 -3.17 6.91
C LEU A 64 -16.56 -4.18 6.34
N TYR A 65 -16.11 -5.15 5.56
CA TYR A 65 -16.96 -6.23 5.02
C TYR A 65 -17.51 -7.13 6.13
N ILE A 66 -16.69 -7.46 7.13
CA ILE A 66 -17.13 -8.20 8.32
C ILE A 66 -18.20 -7.40 9.07
N GLY A 67 -17.95 -6.11 9.33
CA GLY A 67 -18.91 -5.23 10.02
C GLY A 67 -20.25 -5.09 9.29
N LYS A 68 -20.24 -5.14 7.96
CA LYS A 68 -21.44 -5.13 7.12
C LYS A 68 -22.09 -6.50 6.95
N LYS A 69 -21.53 -7.54 7.55
CA LYS A 69 -22.00 -8.93 7.42
C LYS A 69 -22.03 -9.43 5.97
N ILE A 70 -21.07 -9.02 5.16
CA ILE A 70 -20.94 -9.41 3.75
C ILE A 70 -19.68 -10.24 3.59
N ALA A 71 -19.76 -11.43 2.99
CA ALA A 71 -18.67 -12.37 2.77
C ALA A 71 -17.83 -12.64 4.05
N VAL A 72 -18.47 -12.70 5.22
CA VAL A 72 -17.85 -12.69 6.56
C VAL A 72 -16.73 -13.72 6.68
N ASP A 73 -16.98 -14.99 6.36
CA ASP A 73 -15.98 -16.05 6.51
C ASP A 73 -14.74 -15.81 5.63
N LYS A 74 -14.97 -15.34 4.40
CA LYS A 74 -13.88 -15.02 3.48
C LYS A 74 -13.11 -13.80 3.94
N ALA A 75 -13.80 -12.73 4.35
CA ALA A 75 -13.18 -11.51 4.84
C ALA A 75 -12.39 -11.75 6.14
N THR A 76 -12.94 -12.53 7.08
CA THR A 76 -12.25 -12.88 8.34
C THR A 76 -10.96 -13.64 8.08
N ARG A 77 -11.02 -14.67 7.23
CA ARG A 77 -9.82 -15.44 6.85
C ARG A 77 -8.79 -14.56 6.15
N GLN A 78 -9.22 -13.75 5.18
CA GLN A 78 -8.35 -12.87 4.42
C GLN A 78 -7.72 -11.77 5.30
N MET A 79 -8.46 -11.21 6.25
CA MET A 79 -7.94 -10.22 7.21
C MET A 79 -6.84 -10.85 8.08
N LYS A 80 -7.08 -12.05 8.62
CA LYS A 80 -6.07 -12.79 9.42
C LYS A 80 -4.80 -13.04 8.61
N GLU A 81 -4.92 -13.61 7.39
CA GLU A 81 -3.79 -13.86 6.50
C GLU A 81 -3.03 -12.56 6.15
N SER A 82 -3.75 -11.44 5.99
CA SER A 82 -3.16 -10.15 5.68
C SER A 82 -2.39 -9.56 6.85
N LEU A 83 -2.90 -9.67 8.07
CA LEU A 83 -2.21 -9.24 9.29
C LEU A 83 -0.92 -10.05 9.50
N GLU A 84 -1.00 -11.38 9.37
CA GLU A 84 0.17 -12.26 9.48
C GLU A 84 1.23 -11.95 8.39
N ALA A 85 0.80 -11.77 7.15
CA ALA A 85 1.69 -11.42 6.05
C ALA A 85 2.34 -10.04 6.24
N PHE A 86 1.59 -9.06 6.76
CA PHE A 86 2.10 -7.74 7.07
C PHE A 86 3.16 -7.81 8.17
N GLN A 87 2.88 -8.54 9.25
CA GLN A 87 3.82 -8.71 10.37
C GLN A 87 5.12 -9.41 9.92
N LYS A 88 5.01 -10.46 9.11
CA LYS A 88 6.19 -11.15 8.54
C LYS A 88 7.02 -10.20 7.67
N ALA A 89 6.35 -9.39 6.83
CA ALA A 89 7.03 -8.40 6.01
C ALA A 89 7.74 -7.33 6.85
N GLN A 90 7.10 -6.82 7.90
CA GLN A 90 7.71 -5.86 8.83
C GLN A 90 8.96 -6.41 9.50
N LYS A 91 8.87 -7.63 10.03
CA LYS A 91 10.01 -8.29 10.66
C LYS A 91 11.17 -8.45 9.67
N TYR A 92 10.89 -8.93 8.47
CA TYR A 92 11.91 -9.07 7.43
C TYR A 92 12.57 -7.73 7.08
N LEU A 93 11.77 -6.68 6.84
CA LEU A 93 12.30 -5.36 6.50
C LEU A 93 13.16 -4.78 7.63
N ASP A 94 12.74 -4.92 8.89
CA ASP A 94 13.51 -4.48 10.04
C ASP A 94 14.85 -5.24 10.19
N GLU A 95 14.87 -6.53 9.84
CA GLU A 95 16.08 -7.36 9.88
C GLU A 95 17.09 -7.00 8.77
N VAL A 96 16.62 -6.66 7.56
CA VAL A 96 17.51 -6.48 6.40
C VAL A 96 17.90 -5.03 6.14
N ILE A 97 17.07 -4.07 6.56
CA ILE A 97 17.33 -2.65 6.41
C ILE A 97 18.21 -2.18 7.56
N THR A 98 19.26 -1.44 7.22
CA THR A 98 20.25 -0.91 8.19
C THR A 98 20.17 0.60 8.34
N ASP A 99 19.52 1.28 7.39
CA ASP A 99 19.32 2.73 7.41
C ASP A 99 18.40 3.16 8.58
N PRO A 100 18.87 4.08 9.47
CA PRO A 100 18.10 4.47 10.65
C PRO A 100 16.80 5.22 10.33
N GLU A 101 16.76 6.00 9.26
CA GLU A 101 15.55 6.78 8.90
C GLU A 101 14.46 5.83 8.40
N ILE A 102 14.84 4.85 7.58
CA ILE A 102 13.88 3.83 7.13
C ILE A 102 13.42 2.95 8.29
N LYS A 103 14.29 2.63 9.26
CA LYS A 103 13.89 1.90 10.49
C LYS A 103 12.86 2.68 11.31
N ASN A 104 13.00 4.00 11.41
CA ASN A 104 11.99 4.84 12.06
C ASN A 104 10.64 4.80 11.33
N LEU A 105 10.64 4.80 9.98
CA LEU A 105 9.42 4.61 9.19
C LEU A 105 8.79 3.22 9.42
N ILE A 106 9.60 2.17 9.48
CA ILE A 106 9.14 0.81 9.79
C ILE A 106 8.49 0.77 11.18
N ALA A 107 9.10 1.38 12.19
CA ALA A 107 8.54 1.47 13.52
C ALA A 107 7.20 2.21 13.55
N PHE A 108 7.10 3.36 12.86
CA PHE A 108 5.85 4.11 12.73
C PHE A 108 4.73 3.28 12.08
N VAL A 109 5.03 2.62 10.97
CA VAL A 109 4.06 1.74 10.28
C VAL A 109 3.62 0.59 11.19
N ASN A 110 4.53 0.03 11.99
CA ASN A 110 4.19 -1.03 12.94
C ASN A 110 3.28 -0.55 14.07
N MET A 111 3.46 0.67 14.59
CA MET A 111 2.56 1.27 15.57
C MET A 111 1.15 1.43 15.00
N SER A 112 1.01 1.98 13.81
CA SER A 112 -0.28 2.12 13.13
C SER A 112 -0.96 0.77 12.92
N ARG A 113 -0.20 -0.27 12.55
CA ARG A 113 -0.70 -1.64 12.42
C ARG A 113 -1.23 -2.21 13.75
N GLN A 114 -0.48 -2.03 14.84
CA GLN A 114 -0.90 -2.52 16.17
C GLN A 114 -2.18 -1.85 16.64
N GLU A 115 -2.31 -0.54 16.42
CA GLU A 115 -3.52 0.21 16.76
C GLU A 115 -4.71 -0.24 15.91
N LEU A 116 -4.50 -0.44 14.60
CA LEU A 116 -5.53 -1.00 13.70
C LEU A 116 -5.98 -2.38 14.19
N GLU A 117 -5.05 -3.28 14.50
CA GLU A 117 -5.36 -4.62 14.98
C GLU A 117 -6.13 -4.60 16.31
N THR A 118 -5.78 -3.70 17.21
CA THR A 118 -6.49 -3.48 18.49
C THR A 118 -7.90 -2.96 18.24
N THR A 119 -8.06 -2.02 17.32
CA THR A 119 -9.36 -1.45 16.96
C THR A 119 -10.24 -2.47 16.25
N ALA A 120 -9.66 -3.30 15.40
CA ALA A 120 -10.39 -4.34 14.66
C ALA A 120 -10.96 -5.45 15.58
N LYS A 121 -10.47 -5.59 16.80
CA LYS A 121 -11.03 -6.50 17.83
C LYS A 121 -12.23 -5.92 18.58
N LYS A 122 -12.47 -4.60 18.46
CA LYS A 122 -13.62 -3.94 19.09
C LYS A 122 -14.90 -4.18 18.26
N PRO A 123 -16.09 -4.05 18.89
CA PRO A 123 -17.37 -4.09 18.15
C PRO A 123 -17.37 -3.09 16.99
N PHE A 124 -17.95 -3.51 15.86
CA PHE A 124 -18.09 -2.62 14.71
C PHE A 124 -19.04 -1.47 15.01
N ASN A 125 -18.58 -0.25 14.81
CA ASN A 125 -19.35 1.00 14.79
C ASN A 125 -18.65 1.98 13.82
N LEU A 126 -19.28 3.12 13.55
CA LEU A 126 -18.75 4.09 12.58
C LEU A 126 -17.44 4.73 13.05
N ASP A 127 -17.26 4.99 14.34
CA ASP A 127 -16.04 5.60 14.89
C ASP A 127 -14.85 4.64 14.72
N ASN A 128 -15.02 3.37 15.08
CA ASN A 128 -14.01 2.34 14.89
C ASN A 128 -13.73 2.11 13.39
N ALA A 129 -14.76 2.18 12.56
CA ALA A 129 -14.62 2.05 11.10
C ALA A 129 -13.81 3.21 10.50
N GLN A 130 -14.09 4.45 10.94
CA GLN A 130 -13.31 5.61 10.54
C GLN A 130 -11.85 5.50 10.99
N LEU A 131 -11.61 5.12 12.24
CA LEU A 131 -10.25 4.93 12.76
C LEU A 131 -9.48 3.85 11.96
N VAL A 132 -10.11 2.74 11.61
CA VAL A 132 -9.49 1.70 10.77
C VAL A 132 -9.17 2.23 9.37
N LEU A 133 -10.04 3.07 8.79
CA LEU A 133 -9.74 3.74 7.52
C LEU A 133 -8.49 4.62 7.63
N ASP A 134 -8.44 5.50 8.63
CA ASP A 134 -7.35 6.46 8.81
C ASP A 134 -6.02 5.74 9.09
N LEU A 135 -6.02 4.74 9.95
CA LEU A 135 -4.85 3.92 10.23
C LEU A 135 -4.36 3.16 8.98
N SER A 136 -5.27 2.67 8.14
CA SER A 136 -4.90 2.02 6.88
C SER A 136 -4.24 2.96 5.88
N GLU A 137 -4.63 4.24 5.86
CA GLU A 137 -3.97 5.27 5.05
C GLU A 137 -2.59 5.62 5.63
N SER A 138 -2.47 5.76 6.95
CA SER A 138 -1.16 5.99 7.61
C SER A 138 -0.17 4.84 7.32
N MET A 139 -0.64 3.59 7.37
CA MET A 139 0.15 2.43 7.00
C MET A 139 0.54 2.44 5.51
N LEU A 140 -0.37 2.85 4.63
CA LEU A 140 -0.10 2.99 3.19
C LEU A 140 0.97 4.03 2.93
N GLU A 141 0.82 5.22 3.49
CA GLU A 141 1.75 6.33 3.31
C GLU A 141 3.14 5.99 3.87
N GLY A 142 3.22 5.46 5.08
CA GLY A 142 4.49 5.04 5.67
C GLY A 142 5.17 3.94 4.83
N SER A 143 4.41 2.95 4.33
CA SER A 143 4.96 1.92 3.43
C SER A 143 5.40 2.50 2.08
N GLN A 144 4.75 3.56 1.59
CA GLN A 144 5.17 4.26 0.37
C GLN A 144 6.50 5.00 0.61
N TYR A 145 6.64 5.70 1.74
CA TYR A 145 7.89 6.37 2.09
C TYR A 145 9.07 5.38 2.22
N ILE A 146 8.85 4.21 2.82
CA ILE A 146 9.86 3.15 2.88
C ILE A 146 10.32 2.75 1.47
N VAL A 147 9.38 2.53 0.54
CA VAL A 147 9.70 2.17 -0.85
C VAL A 147 10.49 3.28 -1.53
N ASP A 148 10.07 4.54 -1.38
CA ASP A 148 10.69 5.67 -2.06
C ASP A 148 12.10 5.95 -1.50
N SER A 149 12.28 5.90 -0.17
CA SER A 149 13.60 6.03 0.47
C SER A 149 14.57 4.91 0.04
N LEU A 150 14.08 3.66 0.00
CA LEU A 150 14.91 2.54 -0.49
C LEU A 150 15.37 2.75 -1.93
N LYS A 151 14.50 3.22 -2.82
CA LYS A 151 14.85 3.49 -4.22
C LYS A 151 15.91 4.59 -4.34
N GLU A 152 15.75 5.66 -3.57
CA GLU A 152 16.69 6.78 -3.57
C GLU A 152 18.07 6.35 -3.09
N LEU A 153 18.14 5.63 -1.97
CA LEU A 153 19.39 5.19 -1.37
C LEU A 153 20.18 4.21 -2.24
N VAL A 154 19.48 3.30 -2.93
CA VAL A 154 20.17 2.33 -3.81
C VAL A 154 20.38 2.84 -5.24
N LYS A 155 19.95 4.08 -5.53
CA LYS A 155 20.00 4.70 -6.86
C LYS A 155 19.45 3.78 -7.96
N LEU A 156 18.42 3.00 -7.62
CA LEU A 156 17.83 2.06 -8.54
C LEU A 156 17.09 2.86 -9.63
N ARG A 157 17.55 2.75 -10.86
CA ARG A 157 16.75 3.15 -12.02
C ARG A 157 15.64 2.12 -12.15
N ASP A 158 14.55 2.43 -11.49
CA ASP A 158 13.40 1.57 -11.36
C ASP A 158 12.88 1.15 -12.74
N SER A 159 12.53 -0.10 -12.84
CA SER A 159 11.55 -0.49 -13.85
C SER A 159 10.22 0.17 -13.43
N ALA A 160 9.91 1.31 -14.03
CA ALA A 160 8.65 2.02 -13.79
C ALA A 160 7.43 1.10 -13.99
N ILE A 161 7.61 0.05 -14.80
CA ILE A 161 6.57 -0.93 -15.10
C ILE A 161 6.31 -1.88 -13.91
N VAL A 162 7.36 -2.33 -13.21
CA VAL A 162 7.23 -3.18 -12.00
C VAL A 162 6.54 -2.39 -10.89
N THR A 163 6.95 -1.13 -10.69
CA THR A 163 6.31 -0.24 -9.71
C THR A 163 4.85 0.00 -10.03
N THR A 164 4.53 0.28 -11.30
CA THR A 164 3.15 0.53 -11.75
C THR A 164 2.29 -0.72 -11.58
N SER A 165 2.77 -1.89 -11.99
CA SER A 165 2.04 -3.15 -11.83
C SER A 165 1.83 -3.51 -10.35
N GLY A 166 2.86 -3.32 -9.52
CA GLY A 166 2.76 -3.52 -8.08
C GLY A 166 1.74 -2.59 -7.41
N LYS A 167 1.66 -1.32 -7.86
CA LYS A 167 0.69 -0.34 -7.35
C LYS A 167 -0.75 -0.74 -7.67
N GLN A 168 -1.01 -1.38 -8.80
CA GLN A 168 -2.35 -1.85 -9.17
C GLN A 168 -2.96 -2.81 -8.14
N ARG A 169 -2.14 -3.65 -7.47
CA ARG A 169 -2.59 -4.52 -6.38
C ARG A 169 -3.20 -3.71 -5.23
N MET A 170 -2.52 -2.64 -4.86
CA MET A 170 -2.97 -1.73 -3.80
C MET A 170 -4.23 -0.98 -4.22
N LEU A 171 -4.24 -0.42 -5.43
CA LEU A 171 -5.38 0.35 -5.94
C LEU A 171 -6.66 -0.50 -6.00
N ALA A 172 -6.58 -1.77 -6.42
CA ALA A 172 -7.73 -2.67 -6.42
C ALA A 172 -8.32 -2.86 -5.01
N GLN A 173 -7.49 -3.08 -3.98
CA GLN A 173 -7.97 -3.22 -2.60
C GLN A 173 -8.50 -1.89 -2.04
N ARG A 174 -7.87 -0.76 -2.41
CA ARG A 174 -8.30 0.58 -2.00
C ARG A 174 -9.68 0.95 -2.57
N ILE A 175 -9.96 0.57 -3.81
CA ILE A 175 -11.29 0.71 -4.43
C ILE A 175 -12.33 -0.01 -3.57
N ALA A 176 -12.12 -1.28 -3.24
CA ALA A 176 -13.07 -2.05 -2.45
C ALA A 176 -13.21 -1.49 -1.02
N LYS A 177 -12.13 -1.00 -0.42
CA LYS A 177 -12.14 -0.36 0.90
C LYS A 177 -13.05 0.87 0.92
N TYR A 178 -12.86 1.81 0.02
CA TYR A 178 -13.69 3.01 -0.03
C TYR A 178 -15.14 2.71 -0.44
N TYR A 179 -15.33 1.75 -1.34
CA TYR A 179 -16.67 1.32 -1.71
C TYR A 179 -17.46 0.83 -0.49
N ILE A 180 -16.91 -0.09 0.27
CA ILE A 180 -17.59 -0.63 1.44
C ILE A 180 -17.66 0.38 2.59
N ALA A 181 -16.70 1.29 2.75
CA ALA A 181 -16.73 2.38 3.70
C ALA A 181 -17.96 3.28 3.46
N TYR A 182 -18.18 3.68 2.23
CA TYR A 182 -19.36 4.46 1.84
C TYR A 182 -20.67 3.70 2.12
N GLN A 183 -20.73 2.42 1.75
CA GLN A 183 -21.91 1.56 2.03
C GLN A 183 -22.10 1.30 3.54
N SER A 184 -21.08 1.47 4.35
CA SER A 184 -21.13 1.36 5.81
C SER A 184 -21.66 2.62 6.50
N GLY A 185 -21.77 3.73 5.77
CA GLY A 185 -22.27 5.00 6.30
C GLY A 185 -21.22 6.11 6.35
N ILE A 186 -19.95 5.85 6.01
CA ILE A 186 -18.90 6.86 5.89
C ILE A 186 -19.03 7.53 4.53
N LYS A 187 -19.95 8.50 4.45
CA LYS A 187 -20.40 9.13 3.20
C LYS A 187 -19.87 10.55 2.99
N ASP A 188 -18.76 10.88 3.65
CA ASP A 188 -18.15 12.18 3.52
C ASP A 188 -17.54 12.38 2.11
N LYS A 189 -17.30 13.66 1.78
CA LYS A 189 -16.72 14.04 0.49
C LYS A 189 -15.36 13.39 0.24
N ASN A 190 -14.54 13.26 1.29
CA ASN A 190 -13.21 12.68 1.16
C ASN A 190 -13.28 11.22 0.71
N THR A 191 -14.15 10.41 1.30
CA THR A 191 -14.37 8.99 0.90
C THR A 191 -14.73 8.88 -0.59
N VAL A 192 -15.62 9.75 -1.08
CA VAL A 192 -16.03 9.77 -2.50
C VAL A 192 -14.88 10.21 -3.41
N ASP A 193 -14.18 11.28 -3.06
CA ASP A 193 -13.07 11.82 -3.83
C ASP A 193 -11.90 10.83 -3.91
N GLN A 194 -11.55 10.18 -2.79
CA GLN A 194 -10.51 9.13 -2.75
C GLN A 194 -10.90 7.92 -3.60
N MET A 195 -12.15 7.52 -3.57
CA MET A 195 -12.64 6.44 -4.44
C MET A 195 -12.47 6.79 -5.91
N ARG A 196 -12.94 7.95 -6.34
CA ARG A 196 -12.87 8.41 -7.74
C ARG A 196 -11.42 8.57 -8.21
N ALA A 197 -10.57 9.17 -7.38
CA ALA A 197 -9.13 9.29 -7.67
C ALA A 197 -8.46 7.93 -7.84
N THR A 198 -8.79 6.97 -6.95
CA THR A 198 -8.24 5.61 -7.00
C THR A 198 -8.68 4.86 -8.26
N VAL A 199 -9.95 4.98 -8.64
CA VAL A 199 -10.50 4.39 -9.87
C VAL A 199 -9.81 4.96 -11.10
N LYS A 200 -9.66 6.29 -11.16
CA LYS A 200 -8.96 6.96 -12.25
C LYS A 200 -7.50 6.53 -12.36
N GLU A 201 -6.80 6.48 -11.25
CA GLU A 201 -5.38 6.07 -11.24
C GLU A 201 -5.22 4.61 -11.67
N PHE A 202 -6.11 3.72 -11.22
CA PHE A 202 -6.11 2.33 -11.69
C PHE A 202 -6.28 2.24 -13.21
N ASP A 203 -7.26 2.95 -13.75
CA ASP A 203 -7.56 2.98 -15.19
C ASP A 203 -6.38 3.49 -16.01
N ASP A 204 -5.79 4.62 -15.61
CA ASP A 204 -4.63 5.22 -16.28
C ASP A 204 -3.41 4.28 -16.24
N ASN A 205 -3.14 3.65 -15.12
CA ASN A 205 -2.05 2.69 -14.97
C ASN A 205 -2.30 1.41 -15.78
N ASN A 206 -3.54 0.89 -15.81
CA ASN A 206 -3.90 -0.27 -16.62
C ASN A 206 -3.62 -0.02 -18.12
N LYS A 207 -3.99 1.16 -18.62
CA LYS A 207 -3.70 1.59 -19.99
C LYS A 207 -2.20 1.67 -20.28
N LYS A 208 -1.39 2.16 -19.33
CA LYS A 208 0.07 2.21 -19.46
C LYS A 208 0.67 0.80 -19.53
N LEU A 209 0.23 -0.11 -18.64
CA LEU A 209 0.69 -1.49 -18.62
C LEU A 209 0.37 -2.22 -19.92
N ILE A 210 -0.85 -2.07 -20.44
CA ILE A 210 -1.28 -2.69 -21.71
C ILE A 210 -0.42 -2.22 -22.90
N LYS A 211 -0.06 -0.93 -22.92
CA LYS A 211 0.73 -0.32 -23.99
C LYS A 211 2.23 -0.56 -23.88
N PHE A 212 2.72 -1.19 -22.83
CA PHE A 212 4.15 -1.36 -22.63
C PHE A 212 4.74 -2.29 -23.70
N PRO A 213 5.73 -1.83 -24.51
CA PRO A 213 6.15 -2.53 -25.73
C PRO A 213 6.93 -3.81 -25.47
N LYS A 214 7.45 -4.00 -24.25
CA LYS A 214 8.22 -5.19 -23.87
C LYS A 214 7.38 -6.25 -23.14
N ASN A 215 6.05 -6.15 -23.18
CA ASN A 215 5.19 -7.18 -22.60
C ASN A 215 5.39 -8.52 -23.29
N THR A 216 5.64 -9.57 -22.52
CA THR A 216 5.62 -10.94 -23.04
C THR A 216 4.20 -11.35 -23.42
N SER A 217 4.06 -12.43 -24.17
CA SER A 217 2.74 -13.00 -24.54
C SER A 217 1.90 -13.33 -23.31
N GLU A 218 2.52 -13.86 -22.25
CA GLU A 218 1.85 -14.21 -21.00
C GLU A 218 1.37 -12.96 -20.24
N ILE A 219 2.21 -11.92 -20.13
CA ILE A 219 1.84 -10.63 -19.54
C ILE A 219 0.69 -10.00 -20.32
N THR A 220 0.79 -9.98 -21.64
CA THR A 220 -0.26 -9.43 -22.51
C THR A 220 -1.60 -10.15 -22.32
N ALA A 221 -1.58 -11.47 -22.25
CA ALA A 221 -2.79 -12.27 -22.01
C ALA A 221 -3.40 -12.00 -20.61
N GLY A 222 -2.54 -11.87 -19.59
CA GLY A 222 -2.97 -11.53 -18.24
C GLY A 222 -3.61 -10.14 -18.16
N LEU A 223 -2.97 -9.13 -18.76
CA LEU A 223 -3.50 -7.75 -18.81
C LEU A 223 -4.82 -7.68 -19.58
N LYS A 224 -4.99 -8.41 -20.67
CA LYS A 224 -6.27 -8.48 -21.40
C LYS A 224 -7.41 -9.03 -20.53
N LYS A 225 -7.15 -10.05 -19.70
CA LYS A 225 -8.15 -10.58 -18.76
C LYS A 225 -8.55 -9.53 -17.71
N ILE A 226 -7.58 -8.78 -17.19
CA ILE A 226 -7.85 -7.69 -16.24
C ILE A 226 -8.64 -6.58 -16.92
N ASP A 227 -8.26 -6.16 -18.11
CA ASP A 227 -8.96 -5.11 -18.86
C ASP A 227 -10.42 -5.49 -19.17
N SER A 228 -10.65 -6.74 -19.54
CA SER A 228 -12.03 -7.23 -19.76
C SER A 228 -12.87 -7.17 -18.49
N LEU A 229 -12.34 -7.61 -17.36
CA LEU A 229 -13.02 -7.50 -16.07
C LEU A 229 -13.21 -6.05 -15.65
N TRP A 230 -12.18 -5.22 -15.81
CA TRP A 230 -12.20 -3.79 -15.48
C TRP A 230 -13.30 -3.04 -16.24
N LYS A 231 -13.44 -3.27 -17.54
CA LYS A 231 -14.50 -2.66 -18.36
C LYS A 231 -15.92 -2.97 -17.87
N ILE A 232 -16.11 -4.15 -17.27
CA ILE A 232 -17.41 -4.53 -16.69
C ILE A 232 -17.68 -3.76 -15.39
N VAL A 233 -16.68 -3.67 -14.49
CA VAL A 233 -16.87 -3.15 -13.13
C VAL A 233 -16.62 -1.65 -12.99
N TYR A 234 -15.89 -1.03 -13.90
CA TYR A 234 -15.47 0.38 -13.86
C TYR A 234 -16.62 1.36 -13.59
N LYS A 235 -17.74 1.19 -14.29
CA LYS A 235 -18.92 2.08 -14.15
C LYS A 235 -19.55 1.97 -12.76
N PHE A 236 -19.50 0.80 -12.14
CA PHE A 236 -20.01 0.60 -10.77
C PHE A 236 -19.13 1.33 -9.75
N TYR A 237 -17.82 1.28 -9.95
CA TYR A 237 -16.88 1.94 -9.05
C TYR A 237 -16.97 3.48 -9.11
N LEU A 238 -17.28 4.05 -10.28
CA LEU A 238 -17.49 5.49 -10.42
C LEU A 238 -18.80 5.97 -9.80
N ASN A 239 -19.81 5.11 -9.65
CA ASN A 239 -21.14 5.45 -9.14
C ASN A 239 -21.35 4.90 -7.72
N ILE A 240 -20.39 5.15 -6.83
CA ILE A 240 -20.41 4.66 -5.45
C ILE A 240 -21.70 5.04 -4.70
N GLU A 241 -22.28 6.22 -5.00
CA GLU A 241 -23.49 6.74 -4.37
C GLU A 241 -24.74 5.91 -4.70
N LYS A 242 -24.78 5.26 -5.86
CA LYS A 242 -25.91 4.39 -6.23
C LYS A 242 -25.96 3.11 -5.43
N GLY A 243 -24.83 2.71 -4.83
CA GLY A 243 -24.73 1.49 -4.04
C GLY A 243 -24.97 0.21 -4.83
N GLY A 244 -25.26 -0.85 -4.11
CA GLY A 244 -25.54 -2.18 -4.65
C GLY A 244 -24.27 -3.00 -4.95
N LEU A 245 -24.39 -4.32 -4.95
CA LEU A 245 -23.37 -5.27 -5.36
C LEU A 245 -22.03 -5.27 -4.58
N PRO A 246 -21.99 -5.01 -3.25
CA PRO A 246 -20.72 -4.98 -2.50
C PRO A 246 -19.98 -6.33 -2.58
N PHE A 247 -20.69 -7.45 -2.67
CA PHE A 247 -20.09 -8.76 -2.87
C PHE A 247 -19.35 -8.88 -4.21
N ILE A 248 -19.88 -8.29 -5.28
CA ILE A 248 -19.22 -8.25 -6.59
C ILE A 248 -17.96 -7.37 -6.53
N VAL A 249 -18.04 -6.22 -5.86
CA VAL A 249 -16.86 -5.37 -5.65
C VAL A 249 -15.77 -6.13 -4.89
N PHE A 250 -16.12 -6.83 -3.81
CA PHE A 250 -15.19 -7.67 -3.05
C PHE A 250 -14.50 -8.70 -3.95
N THR A 251 -15.27 -9.48 -4.68
CA THR A 251 -14.75 -10.59 -5.47
C THR A 251 -13.94 -10.14 -6.69
N SER A 252 -14.42 -9.11 -7.40
CA SER A 252 -13.72 -8.58 -8.59
C SER A 252 -12.39 -7.90 -8.24
N THR A 253 -12.34 -7.14 -7.14
CA THR A 253 -11.10 -6.50 -6.71
C THR A 253 -10.07 -7.51 -6.19
N ASP A 254 -10.51 -8.57 -5.52
CA ASP A 254 -9.64 -9.68 -5.12
C ASP A 254 -9.06 -10.42 -6.32
N ASP A 255 -9.89 -10.68 -7.34
CA ASP A 255 -9.44 -11.34 -8.57
C ASP A 255 -8.44 -10.46 -9.35
N ILE A 256 -8.73 -9.17 -9.48
CA ILE A 256 -7.80 -8.20 -10.07
C ILE A 256 -6.47 -8.19 -9.28
N THR A 257 -6.53 -8.12 -7.94
CA THR A 257 -5.33 -8.11 -7.10
C THR A 257 -4.47 -9.35 -7.33
N LYS A 258 -5.09 -10.54 -7.36
CA LYS A 258 -4.39 -11.81 -7.60
C LYS A 258 -3.73 -11.84 -8.99
N LYS A 259 -4.45 -11.40 -10.02
CA LYS A 259 -3.92 -11.33 -11.39
C LYS A 259 -2.78 -10.32 -11.51
N MET A 260 -2.91 -9.15 -10.88
CA MET A 260 -1.85 -8.14 -10.87
C MET A 260 -0.62 -8.57 -10.08
N ASP A 261 -0.80 -9.35 -8.99
CA ASP A 261 0.34 -9.94 -8.27
C ASP A 261 1.14 -10.88 -9.18
N HIS A 262 0.45 -11.76 -9.91
CA HIS A 262 1.09 -12.65 -10.89
C HIS A 262 1.82 -11.86 -11.99
N ILE A 263 1.18 -10.85 -12.58
CA ILE A 263 1.80 -10.00 -13.62
C ILE A 263 3.03 -9.27 -13.08
N THR A 264 2.98 -8.76 -11.85
CA THR A 264 4.14 -8.12 -11.22
C THR A 264 5.31 -9.10 -11.08
N GLN A 265 5.07 -10.35 -10.69
CA GLN A 265 6.10 -11.38 -10.64
C GLN A 265 6.68 -11.71 -12.03
N LEU A 266 5.84 -11.71 -13.06
CA LEU A 266 6.31 -11.91 -14.44
C LEU A 266 7.23 -10.76 -14.89
N TYR A 267 6.90 -9.51 -14.58
CA TYR A 267 7.78 -8.37 -14.86
C TYR A 267 9.12 -8.47 -14.13
N ILE A 268 9.11 -8.84 -12.85
CA ILE A 268 10.33 -9.03 -12.05
C ILE A 268 11.20 -10.15 -12.66
N LYS A 269 10.58 -11.29 -12.98
CA LYS A 269 11.28 -12.45 -13.56
C LYS A 269 11.88 -12.14 -14.94
N ALA A 270 11.22 -11.30 -15.72
CA ALA A 270 11.69 -10.90 -17.05
C ALA A 270 12.73 -9.76 -17.00
N ASN A 271 13.10 -9.25 -15.82
CA ASN A 271 14.01 -8.10 -15.62
C ASN A 271 13.58 -6.85 -16.42
N LEU A 272 12.28 -6.55 -16.44
CA LEU A 272 11.67 -5.46 -17.18
C LEU A 272 11.42 -4.23 -16.30
#